data_74471caddd269f2a2662d7803ae3868b
#
_entry.id   74471caddd269f2a2662d7803ae3868b
#
_cell.length_a   1.000
_cell.length_b   1.000
_cell.length_c   1.000
_cell.angle_alpha   90.00
_cell.angle_beta   90.00
_cell.angle_gamma   90.00
#
_symmetry.space_group_name_H-M   'P 1'
#
loop_
_entity.id
_entity.type
_entity.pdbx_description
1 polymer ?
#
loop_
_entity_poly.entity_id
_entity_poly.type
_entity_poly.pdbx_seq_one_letter_code
_entity_poly.pdbx_strand_id
1 'polypeptide(L)'
;MRRAGRGGSSTLNRRSRTMSRRMLVWRDVRVLAYVYPGWHPIRERDERYAPGFTEWDLVLECRPRFPGHAQPRLPLWGRYDDRDPAAVERRVALCRDHGVDGLVFGFFWCRGKQVFQEALDLGFLGSPTGRSFPFAVMWANRMPRGVLPVRRADLPVIDPDRLVPTDVDDFVALVRTLAERYFVREGYIRVGGRAYLSIFDSTFFLRELGLDGARAAITAARAMLASAGLPPLHLAAIDPSAEVIGQVAGAGFDSVTHYVLLPDWKGPLLQDYQERAALRAREWPLVAARAQLPYHPSVSPGWDASPRGADFGDTRPDRYPWSPVITGEHPDHFRVAVARAVAHARACGLPPDQQLVFVASLNEWSEGHYLEPDTRFGLAWIEALRDGRVAATRLR
;
A
#
# COMPACT_ATOMS: atom_id res chain seq x y z
N MET A 1 -29.67 23.39 -74.74
CA MET A 1 -28.65 24.43 -74.40
C MET A 1 -28.33 24.30 -72.89
N ARG A 2 -27.17 23.72 -72.57
CA ARG A 2 -26.02 24.33 -71.85
C ARG A 2 -26.42 25.06 -70.53
N ARG A 3 -25.99 24.73 -69.33
CA ARG A 3 -24.62 24.48 -68.89
C ARG A 3 -24.61 23.86 -67.46
N ALA A 4 -23.56 23.11 -67.20
CA ALA A 4 -23.19 22.49 -65.92
C ALA A 4 -22.80 23.52 -64.86
N GLY A 5 -23.11 23.22 -63.57
CA GLY A 5 -22.60 23.87 -62.37
C GLY A 5 -21.98 22.86 -61.42
N ARG A 6 -20.68 22.93 -61.24
CA ARG A 6 -19.88 22.04 -60.35
C ARG A 6 -20.13 22.42 -58.88
N GLY A 7 -20.51 21.46 -58.08
CA GLY A 7 -20.54 21.58 -56.60
C GLY A 7 -19.31 20.87 -56.03
N GLY A 8 -18.47 21.66 -55.36
CA GLY A 8 -17.27 21.18 -54.70
C GLY A 8 -17.57 20.40 -53.43
N SER A 9 -17.09 19.16 -53.42
CA SER A 9 -17.06 18.32 -52.22
C SER A 9 -15.89 18.74 -51.30
N SER A 10 -16.18 19.35 -50.17
CA SER A 10 -15.19 19.60 -49.15
C SER A 10 -15.02 18.33 -48.30
N THR A 11 -14.02 17.57 -48.61
CA THR A 11 -13.53 16.44 -47.77
C THR A 11 -12.88 17.03 -46.49
N LEU A 12 -13.63 17.03 -45.41
CA LEU A 12 -13.12 17.26 -44.05
C LEU A 12 -12.16 16.10 -43.68
N ASN A 13 -10.90 16.40 -43.82
CA ASN A 13 -9.77 15.54 -43.44
C ASN A 13 -9.71 15.43 -41.94
N ARG A 14 -10.43 14.46 -41.35
CA ARG A 14 -10.24 14.03 -39.98
C ARG A 14 -8.87 13.36 -39.87
N ARG A 15 -7.84 14.14 -39.64
CA ARG A 15 -6.57 13.64 -39.10
C ARG A 15 -6.83 13.01 -37.75
N SER A 16 -7.03 11.72 -37.71
CA SER A 16 -6.93 10.91 -36.51
C SER A 16 -5.51 11.09 -35.96
N ARG A 17 -5.36 11.88 -34.90
CA ARG A 17 -4.15 11.89 -34.08
C ARG A 17 -4.08 10.56 -33.37
N THR A 18 -3.53 9.54 -34.00
CA THR A 18 -2.96 8.40 -33.33
C THR A 18 -1.79 8.91 -32.49
N MET A 19 -2.05 9.23 -31.24
CA MET A 19 -0.97 9.38 -30.25
C MET A 19 -0.28 8.02 -30.18
N SER A 20 0.90 7.94 -30.78
CA SER A 20 1.82 6.85 -30.52
C SER A 20 1.94 6.67 -29.02
N ARG A 21 1.52 5.51 -28.48
CA ARG A 21 1.79 5.08 -27.11
C ARG A 21 3.31 4.96 -26.95
N ARG A 22 4.01 6.05 -26.74
CA ARG A 22 5.37 6.01 -26.20
C ARG A 22 5.19 5.41 -24.80
N MET A 23 5.62 4.19 -24.61
CA MET A 23 5.86 3.64 -23.28
C MET A 23 6.72 4.64 -22.55
N LEU A 24 6.13 5.31 -21.57
CA LEU A 24 6.85 6.15 -20.63
C LEU A 24 7.76 5.23 -19.82
N VAL A 25 9.04 5.20 -20.17
CA VAL A 25 10.02 4.45 -19.41
C VAL A 25 10.36 5.27 -18.17
N TRP A 26 9.78 4.89 -17.03
CA TRP A 26 10.06 5.45 -15.71
C TRP A 26 11.44 4.94 -15.25
N ARG A 27 12.54 5.62 -15.60
CA ARG A 27 13.89 5.04 -15.48
C ARG A 27 14.55 5.24 -14.14
N ASP A 28 14.09 6.17 -13.29
CA ASP A 28 14.90 6.60 -12.16
C ASP A 28 14.36 6.18 -10.78
N VAL A 29 13.08 6.39 -10.49
CA VAL A 29 12.46 6.09 -9.18
C VAL A 29 11.33 5.09 -9.37
N ARG A 30 11.39 3.97 -8.64
CA ARG A 30 10.30 2.98 -8.65
C ARG A 30 9.21 3.39 -7.68
N VAL A 31 7.95 3.36 -8.15
CA VAL A 31 6.77 3.58 -7.32
C VAL A 31 6.08 2.25 -7.06
N LEU A 32 5.98 1.88 -5.80
CA LEU A 32 5.39 0.63 -5.34
C LEU A 32 4.11 0.94 -4.57
N ALA A 33 3.03 0.20 -4.83
CA ALA A 33 1.77 0.37 -4.10
C ALA A 33 1.51 -0.82 -3.16
N TYR A 34 1.15 -0.51 -1.92
CA TYR A 34 0.68 -1.54 -0.98
C TYR A 34 -0.67 -2.11 -1.42
N VAL A 35 -0.84 -3.41 -1.22
CA VAL A 35 -2.08 -4.14 -1.50
C VAL A 35 -2.61 -4.76 -0.23
N TYR A 36 -3.83 -4.40 0.13
CA TYR A 36 -4.59 -5.09 1.16
C TYR A 36 -5.26 -6.33 0.54
N PRO A 37 -4.99 -7.54 1.03
CA PRO A 37 -5.45 -8.77 0.40
C PRO A 37 -6.75 -9.33 1.01
N GLY A 38 -7.58 -8.51 1.64
CA GLY A 38 -8.71 -8.95 2.45
C GLY A 38 -10.09 -8.80 1.80
N TRP A 39 -10.17 -8.83 0.46
CA TRP A 39 -11.41 -8.62 -0.30
C TRP A 39 -12.12 -9.91 -0.72
N HIS A 40 -11.76 -11.02 -0.10
CA HIS A 40 -12.42 -12.31 -0.27
C HIS A 40 -12.86 -12.87 1.08
N PRO A 41 -13.86 -13.78 1.11
CA PRO A 41 -14.28 -14.47 2.31
C PRO A 41 -13.15 -15.37 2.84
N ILE A 42 -13.01 -15.40 4.16
CA ILE A 42 -12.15 -16.34 4.87
C ILE A 42 -12.91 -16.96 6.03
N ARG A 43 -12.55 -18.19 6.40
CA ARG A 43 -13.22 -18.93 7.45
C ARG A 43 -13.29 -18.15 8.78
N GLU A 44 -12.22 -17.48 9.17
CA GLU A 44 -12.16 -16.70 10.40
C GLU A 44 -13.18 -15.56 10.45
N ARG A 45 -13.48 -14.95 9.29
CA ARG A 45 -14.52 -13.92 9.16
C ARG A 45 -15.91 -14.51 9.09
N ASP A 46 -16.09 -15.61 8.40
CA ASP A 46 -17.37 -16.32 8.29
C ASP A 46 -17.86 -16.78 9.67
N GLU A 47 -16.97 -17.32 10.49
CA GLU A 47 -17.27 -17.76 11.86
C GLU A 47 -17.63 -16.59 12.79
N ARG A 48 -17.06 -15.41 12.56
CA ARG A 48 -17.21 -14.27 13.46
C ARG A 48 -18.33 -13.30 13.06
N TYR A 49 -18.61 -13.16 11.78
CA TYR A 49 -19.60 -12.21 11.25
C TYR A 49 -20.77 -12.91 10.58
N ALA A 50 -20.57 -13.43 9.39
CA ALA A 50 -21.55 -14.16 8.62
C ALA A 50 -20.85 -14.90 7.46
N PRO A 51 -21.41 -16.01 6.98
CA PRO A 51 -20.89 -16.68 5.79
C PRO A 51 -20.77 -15.74 4.59
N GLY A 52 -19.60 -15.72 3.96
CA GLY A 52 -19.31 -14.87 2.81
C GLY A 52 -18.96 -13.41 3.15
N PHE A 53 -18.79 -13.07 4.42
CA PHE A 53 -18.45 -11.70 4.85
C PHE A 53 -17.12 -11.23 4.30
N THR A 54 -17.12 -10.00 3.77
CA THR A 54 -15.89 -9.26 3.40
C THR A 54 -15.98 -7.82 3.86
N GLU A 55 -14.90 -7.08 3.81
CA GLU A 55 -14.93 -5.65 4.13
C GLU A 55 -15.74 -4.81 3.13
N TRP A 56 -16.15 -5.38 1.98
CA TRP A 56 -17.10 -4.73 1.09
C TRP A 56 -18.43 -4.42 1.77
N ASP A 57 -18.88 -5.27 2.68
CA ASP A 57 -20.12 -5.05 3.44
C ASP A 57 -20.04 -3.78 4.29
N LEU A 58 -18.87 -3.47 4.82
CA LEU A 58 -18.63 -2.27 5.60
C LEU A 58 -18.48 -1.02 4.72
N VAL A 59 -17.72 -1.14 3.64
CA VAL A 59 -17.48 -0.03 2.71
C VAL A 59 -18.79 0.45 2.09
N LEU A 60 -19.63 -0.47 1.62
CA LEU A 60 -20.87 -0.12 0.92
C LEU A 60 -21.99 0.36 1.85
N GLU A 61 -21.96 -0.07 3.11
CA GLU A 61 -22.96 0.35 4.10
C GLU A 61 -22.52 1.57 4.94
N CYS A 62 -21.29 2.02 4.78
CA CYS A 62 -20.80 3.19 5.50
C CYS A 62 -21.65 4.43 5.20
N ARG A 63 -21.94 5.21 6.25
CA ARG A 63 -22.77 6.43 6.14
C ARG A 63 -21.97 7.67 6.54
N PRO A 64 -22.31 8.84 6.01
CA PRO A 64 -21.75 10.09 6.47
C PRO A 64 -21.94 10.27 8.00
N ARG A 65 -20.90 10.70 8.71
CA ARG A 65 -20.91 10.91 10.16
C ARG A 65 -20.99 12.39 10.55
N PHE A 66 -20.70 13.28 9.60
CA PHE A 66 -20.75 14.73 9.78
C PHE A 66 -21.05 15.42 8.43
N PRO A 67 -21.48 16.70 8.41
CA PRO A 67 -21.74 17.42 7.18
C PRO A 67 -20.52 17.44 6.26
N GLY A 68 -20.70 17.11 4.99
CA GLY A 68 -19.62 17.05 4.00
C GLY A 68 -18.74 15.80 4.06
N HIS A 69 -19.04 14.83 4.94
CA HIS A 69 -18.31 13.56 4.99
C HIS A 69 -18.58 12.73 3.73
N ALA A 70 -17.51 12.46 2.96
CA ALA A 70 -17.59 11.73 1.70
C ALA A 70 -17.62 10.21 1.91
N GLN A 71 -18.73 9.69 2.44
CA GLN A 71 -19.03 8.27 2.57
C GLN A 71 -20.45 7.95 2.05
N PRO A 72 -20.70 6.75 1.52
CA PRO A 72 -19.74 5.69 1.23
C PRO A 72 -18.83 6.04 0.03
N ARG A 73 -17.59 5.51 0.04
CA ARG A 73 -16.67 5.56 -1.11
C ARG A 73 -16.87 4.30 -1.94
N LEU A 74 -17.43 4.45 -3.13
CA LEU A 74 -17.84 3.31 -3.94
C LEU A 74 -16.86 3.01 -5.07
N PRO A 75 -16.39 1.75 -5.20
CA PRO A 75 -15.54 1.37 -6.30
C PRO A 75 -16.30 1.41 -7.62
N LEU A 76 -15.70 2.01 -8.65
CA LEU A 76 -16.27 2.07 -10.00
C LEU A 76 -16.42 0.66 -10.60
N TRP A 77 -15.59 -0.27 -10.18
CA TRP A 77 -15.65 -1.67 -10.62
C TRP A 77 -16.61 -2.54 -9.82
N GLY A 78 -17.29 -1.97 -8.80
CA GLY A 78 -18.10 -2.73 -7.86
C GLY A 78 -17.28 -3.62 -6.93
N ARG A 79 -17.97 -4.50 -6.20
CA ARG A 79 -17.32 -5.54 -5.39
C ARG A 79 -16.51 -6.47 -6.28
N TYR A 80 -15.38 -6.91 -5.80
CA TYR A 80 -14.58 -7.97 -6.42
C TYR A 80 -14.07 -8.94 -5.36
N ASP A 81 -13.74 -10.14 -5.80
CA ASP A 81 -12.96 -11.11 -5.05
C ASP A 81 -11.50 -11.00 -5.52
N ASP A 82 -10.57 -10.74 -4.64
CA ASP A 82 -9.17 -10.57 -5.00
C ASP A 82 -8.43 -11.89 -5.29
N ARG A 83 -9.12 -13.02 -5.17
CA ARG A 83 -8.70 -14.32 -5.70
C ARG A 83 -9.02 -14.49 -7.18
N ASP A 84 -9.89 -13.64 -7.74
CA ASP A 84 -10.28 -13.72 -9.15
C ASP A 84 -9.15 -13.19 -10.07
N PRO A 85 -8.56 -14.03 -10.93
CA PRO A 85 -7.54 -13.60 -11.86
C PRO A 85 -7.98 -12.47 -12.81
N ALA A 86 -9.26 -12.40 -13.18
CA ALA A 86 -9.77 -11.33 -14.05
C ALA A 86 -9.77 -9.96 -13.32
N ALA A 87 -10.07 -9.93 -12.03
CA ALA A 87 -9.94 -8.74 -11.21
C ALA A 87 -8.46 -8.30 -11.10
N VAL A 88 -7.55 -9.25 -10.96
CA VAL A 88 -6.10 -9.00 -10.93
C VAL A 88 -5.59 -8.46 -12.27
N GLU A 89 -5.98 -9.04 -13.40
CA GLU A 89 -5.56 -8.58 -14.72
C GLU A 89 -5.95 -7.12 -14.97
N ARG A 90 -7.16 -6.75 -14.62
CA ARG A 90 -7.67 -5.39 -14.70
C ARG A 90 -6.85 -4.43 -13.83
N ARG A 91 -6.51 -4.83 -12.61
CA ARG A 91 -5.68 -4.08 -11.66
C ARG A 91 -4.25 -3.92 -12.16
N VAL A 92 -3.63 -4.98 -12.66
CA VAL A 92 -2.26 -4.93 -13.22
C VAL A 92 -2.20 -4.04 -14.46
N ALA A 93 -3.20 -4.10 -15.35
CA ALA A 93 -3.29 -3.20 -16.49
C ALA A 93 -3.36 -1.72 -16.03
N LEU A 94 -4.22 -1.44 -15.05
CA LEU A 94 -4.32 -0.10 -14.43
C LEU A 94 -2.96 0.38 -13.92
N CYS A 95 -2.24 -0.44 -13.17
CA CYS A 95 -0.92 -0.12 -12.63
C CYS A 95 0.11 0.17 -13.73
N ARG A 96 0.21 -0.68 -14.76
CA ARG A 96 1.13 -0.51 -15.89
C ARG A 96 0.88 0.77 -16.67
N ASP A 97 -0.39 1.08 -16.95
CA ASP A 97 -0.77 2.25 -17.76
C ASP A 97 -0.53 3.57 -17.01
N HIS A 98 -0.43 3.53 -15.67
CA HIS A 98 -0.32 4.74 -14.85
C HIS A 98 0.95 4.83 -14.01
N GLY A 99 1.92 3.92 -14.23
CA GLY A 99 3.25 4.07 -13.65
C GLY A 99 3.36 3.60 -12.19
N VAL A 100 2.60 2.60 -11.78
CA VAL A 100 2.92 1.78 -10.62
C VAL A 100 3.86 0.67 -11.09
N ASP A 101 5.06 0.62 -10.52
CA ASP A 101 6.14 -0.28 -10.97
C ASP A 101 6.13 -1.64 -10.27
N GLY A 102 5.32 -1.79 -9.22
CA GLY A 102 5.18 -3.05 -8.50
C GLY A 102 4.23 -2.96 -7.32
N LEU A 103 3.85 -4.10 -6.80
CA LEU A 103 2.87 -4.24 -5.71
C LEU A 103 3.53 -4.86 -4.47
N VAL A 104 3.17 -4.36 -3.29
CA VAL A 104 3.63 -4.91 -2.00
C VAL A 104 2.44 -5.46 -1.26
N PHE A 105 2.30 -6.77 -1.25
CA PHE A 105 1.17 -7.46 -0.63
C PHE A 105 1.32 -7.57 0.89
N GLY A 106 0.28 -7.24 1.63
CA GLY A 106 0.16 -7.62 3.02
C GLY A 106 0.22 -9.14 3.16
N PHE A 107 1.13 -9.64 3.98
CA PHE A 107 1.29 -11.05 4.27
C PHE A 107 1.06 -11.29 5.76
N PHE A 108 0.05 -12.07 6.06
CA PHE A 108 -0.44 -12.25 7.41
C PHE A 108 0.01 -13.61 7.94
N TRP A 109 1.04 -13.58 8.77
CA TRP A 109 1.66 -14.74 9.39
C TRP A 109 1.64 -14.62 10.91
N CYS A 110 1.22 -15.70 11.57
CA CYS A 110 1.29 -15.82 13.01
C CYS A 110 1.67 -17.28 13.35
N ARG A 111 2.91 -17.51 13.74
CA ARG A 111 3.43 -18.82 14.16
C ARG A 111 3.02 -19.96 13.20
N GLY A 112 3.30 -19.78 11.91
CA GLY A 112 2.97 -20.75 10.85
C GLY A 112 1.55 -20.64 10.30
N LYS A 113 0.62 -20.00 11.01
CA LYS A 113 -0.72 -19.76 10.48
C LYS A 113 -0.72 -18.56 9.53
N GLN A 114 -1.32 -18.74 8.36
CA GLN A 114 -1.50 -17.70 7.35
C GLN A 114 -2.98 -17.41 7.16
N VAL A 115 -3.31 -16.16 6.81
CA VAL A 115 -4.63 -15.72 6.38
C VAL A 115 -4.50 -14.77 5.20
N PHE A 116 -5.51 -14.73 4.31
CA PHE A 116 -5.57 -13.90 3.10
C PHE A 116 -4.48 -14.18 2.04
N GLN A 117 -3.69 -15.22 2.20
CA GLN A 117 -2.64 -15.57 1.23
C GLN A 117 -3.20 -15.92 -0.15
N GLU A 118 -4.49 -16.31 -0.24
CA GLU A 118 -5.17 -16.65 -1.49
C GLU A 118 -5.20 -15.48 -2.49
N ALA A 119 -5.30 -14.24 -2.02
CA ALA A 119 -5.21 -13.06 -2.89
C ALA A 119 -3.89 -13.00 -3.67
N LEU A 120 -2.77 -13.33 -3.01
CA LEU A 120 -1.46 -13.40 -3.64
C LEU A 120 -1.31 -14.70 -4.47
N ASP A 121 -1.64 -15.85 -3.87
CA ASP A 121 -1.34 -17.17 -4.47
C ASP A 121 -2.28 -17.53 -5.62
N LEU A 122 -3.60 -17.39 -5.42
CA LEU A 122 -4.61 -17.77 -6.41
C LEU A 122 -4.95 -16.60 -7.34
N GLY A 123 -5.12 -15.40 -6.79
CA GLY A 123 -5.45 -14.22 -7.56
C GLY A 123 -4.25 -13.73 -8.36
N PHE A 124 -3.25 -13.16 -7.69
CA PHE A 124 -2.14 -12.49 -8.36
C PHE A 124 -1.21 -13.47 -9.08
N LEU A 125 -0.66 -14.45 -8.38
CA LEU A 125 0.25 -15.44 -8.97
C LEU A 125 -0.49 -16.49 -9.80
N GLY A 126 -1.80 -16.65 -9.65
CA GLY A 126 -2.66 -17.42 -10.53
C GLY A 126 -2.89 -16.78 -11.91
N SER A 127 -2.86 -15.43 -11.97
CA SER A 127 -3.03 -14.67 -13.20
C SER A 127 -1.75 -14.64 -14.04
N PRO A 128 -1.81 -14.84 -15.37
CA PRO A 128 -0.66 -14.68 -16.26
C PRO A 128 -0.01 -13.30 -16.19
N THR A 129 -0.82 -12.24 -16.17
CA THR A 129 -0.34 -10.86 -16.04
C THR A 129 0.22 -10.54 -14.65
N GLY A 130 -0.38 -11.06 -13.60
CA GLY A 130 0.13 -10.92 -12.24
C GLY A 130 1.49 -11.56 -12.07
N ARG A 131 1.68 -12.80 -12.54
CA ARG A 131 2.98 -13.49 -12.48
C ARG A 131 4.13 -12.72 -13.13
N SER A 132 3.84 -11.92 -14.15
CA SER A 132 4.83 -11.11 -14.87
C SER A 132 4.97 -9.69 -14.34
N PHE A 133 4.18 -9.28 -13.33
CA PHE A 133 4.24 -7.95 -12.74
C PHE A 133 5.08 -7.96 -11.46
N PRO A 134 5.96 -6.97 -11.23
CA PRO A 134 6.81 -6.97 -10.05
C PRO A 134 6.00 -6.93 -8.74
N PHE A 135 6.42 -7.75 -7.77
CA PHE A 135 5.78 -7.78 -6.46
C PHE A 135 6.76 -8.04 -5.33
N ALA A 136 6.36 -7.67 -4.13
CA ALA A 136 7.01 -8.01 -2.86
C ALA A 136 5.95 -8.28 -1.80
N VAL A 137 6.39 -8.63 -0.61
CA VAL A 137 5.51 -8.81 0.54
C VAL A 137 5.92 -7.93 1.70
N MET A 138 4.93 -7.57 2.50
CA MET A 138 5.03 -6.88 3.77
C MET A 138 4.45 -7.80 4.85
N TRP A 139 5.25 -8.20 5.84
CA TRP A 139 4.70 -8.93 6.97
C TRP A 139 3.83 -8.03 7.82
N ALA A 140 2.54 -8.31 7.81
CA ALA A 140 1.54 -7.62 8.61
C ALA A 140 1.47 -8.24 10.01
N ASN A 141 2.46 -7.88 10.84
CA ASN A 141 2.63 -8.43 12.19
C ASN A 141 1.69 -7.84 13.26
N ARG A 142 0.70 -7.06 12.84
CA ARG A 142 -0.43 -6.61 13.66
C ARG A 142 -1.72 -7.29 13.31
N MET A 143 -1.68 -8.38 12.62
CA MET A 143 -2.91 -8.98 12.27
C MET A 143 -3.47 -9.88 13.34
N PRO A 144 -4.71 -9.71 13.58
CA PRO A 144 -5.45 -10.50 14.50
C PRO A 144 -5.84 -11.85 13.95
N ARG A 145 -5.89 -12.77 14.83
CA ARG A 145 -6.69 -13.96 14.73
C ARG A 145 -8.18 -13.66 14.71
N GLY A 146 -8.53 -12.51 15.27
CA GLY A 146 -9.90 -12.02 15.27
C GLY A 146 -10.07 -11.18 14.09
N VAL A 147 -10.40 -10.66 13.43
CA VAL A 147 -10.92 -10.00 12.35
C VAL A 147 -10.87 -8.50 12.46
N LEU A 148 -10.19 -7.94 11.60
CA LEU A 148 -10.56 -6.63 11.12
C LEU A 148 -11.89 -6.79 10.39
N PRO A 149 -12.84 -5.98 10.59
CA PRO A 149 -12.97 -4.77 11.33
C PRO A 149 -13.85 -4.93 12.56
N VAL A 150 -13.83 -3.90 13.41
CA VAL A 150 -14.68 -3.87 14.60
C VAL A 150 -16.03 -3.28 14.23
N ARG A 151 -16.95 -4.12 13.78
CA ARG A 151 -18.29 -3.67 13.44
C ARG A 151 -19.30 -3.90 14.55
N ARG A 152 -19.08 -4.86 15.42
CA ARG A 152 -20.06 -5.27 16.45
C ARG A 152 -19.76 -4.59 17.77
N ALA A 153 -20.79 -4.06 18.41
CA ALA A 153 -20.68 -3.39 19.71
C ALA A 153 -20.21 -4.33 20.84
N ASP A 154 -20.37 -5.63 20.68
CA ASP A 154 -19.94 -6.67 21.60
C ASP A 154 -18.46 -7.05 21.46
N LEU A 155 -17.78 -6.53 20.42
CA LEU A 155 -16.36 -6.80 20.18
C LEU A 155 -15.49 -5.68 20.76
N PRO A 156 -14.34 -6.01 21.33
CA PRO A 156 -13.41 -4.98 21.80
C PRO A 156 -12.91 -4.14 20.63
N VAL A 157 -12.83 -2.82 20.82
CA VAL A 157 -12.34 -1.86 19.82
C VAL A 157 -10.91 -2.17 19.38
N ILE A 158 -10.12 -2.66 20.33
CA ILE A 158 -8.78 -3.20 20.06
C ILE A 158 -8.82 -4.64 20.52
N ASP A 159 -8.77 -5.56 19.57
CA ASP A 159 -8.61 -6.96 19.85
C ASP A 159 -7.21 -7.17 20.46
N PRO A 160 -7.08 -7.67 21.71
CA PRO A 160 -5.77 -8.00 22.28
C PRO A 160 -4.98 -8.98 21.42
N ASP A 161 -5.69 -9.82 20.64
CA ASP A 161 -5.09 -10.76 19.69
C ASP A 161 -4.55 -10.10 18.41
N ARG A 162 -4.60 -8.77 18.31
CA ARG A 162 -3.98 -8.04 17.18
C ARG A 162 -2.47 -8.05 17.19
N LEU A 163 -1.88 -8.33 18.31
CA LEU A 163 -0.44 -8.44 18.42
C LEU A 163 -0.04 -9.86 17.99
N VAL A 164 0.81 -9.93 16.98
CA VAL A 164 1.33 -11.20 16.49
C VAL A 164 2.65 -11.46 17.19
N PRO A 165 2.66 -12.25 18.26
CA PRO A 165 3.89 -12.56 18.96
C PRO A 165 4.81 -13.36 18.05
N THR A 166 6.10 -13.05 18.15
CA THR A 166 7.16 -13.73 17.40
C THR A 166 8.36 -13.99 18.28
N ASP A 167 9.20 -14.90 17.86
CA ASP A 167 10.53 -15.18 18.41
C ASP A 167 11.52 -15.39 17.27
N VAL A 168 12.76 -15.68 17.60
CA VAL A 168 13.82 -15.90 16.60
C VAL A 168 13.45 -17.01 15.63
N ASP A 169 12.96 -18.13 16.13
CA ASP A 169 12.66 -19.32 15.33
C ASP A 169 11.46 -19.07 14.42
N ASP A 170 10.40 -18.44 14.92
CA ASP A 170 9.22 -18.08 14.13
C ASP A 170 9.57 -17.08 13.01
N PHE A 171 10.40 -16.06 13.30
CA PHE A 171 10.85 -15.14 12.29
C PHE A 171 11.70 -15.80 11.20
N VAL A 172 12.58 -16.73 11.58
CA VAL A 172 13.37 -17.53 10.63
C VAL A 172 12.46 -18.43 9.78
N ALA A 173 11.42 -19.04 10.39
CA ALA A 173 10.44 -19.86 9.67
C ALA A 173 9.62 -19.04 8.69
N LEU A 174 9.18 -17.83 9.08
CA LEU A 174 8.53 -16.87 8.18
C LEU A 174 9.41 -16.55 6.97
N VAL A 175 10.66 -16.11 7.22
CA VAL A 175 11.58 -15.70 6.13
C VAL A 175 11.91 -16.88 5.22
N ARG A 176 12.08 -18.09 5.75
CA ARG A 176 12.25 -19.31 4.95
C ARG A 176 11.05 -19.55 4.04
N THR A 177 9.84 -19.53 4.61
CA THR A 177 8.60 -19.72 3.85
C THR A 177 8.47 -18.72 2.70
N LEU A 178 8.76 -17.45 2.99
CA LEU A 178 8.72 -16.40 1.97
C LEU A 178 9.79 -16.60 0.89
N ALA A 179 10.99 -17.01 1.29
CA ALA A 179 12.09 -17.21 0.35
C ALA A 179 11.82 -18.38 -0.60
N GLU A 180 11.38 -19.52 -0.08
CA GLU A 180 11.08 -20.71 -0.87
C GLU A 180 9.90 -20.52 -1.82
N ARG A 181 8.89 -19.72 -1.42
CA ARG A 181 7.67 -19.52 -2.23
C ARG A 181 7.75 -18.32 -3.17
N TYR A 182 8.37 -17.22 -2.73
CA TYR A 182 8.26 -15.93 -3.41
C TYR A 182 9.60 -15.32 -3.79
N PHE A 183 10.63 -15.27 -2.91
CA PHE A 183 11.89 -14.59 -3.24
C PHE A 183 12.64 -15.20 -4.41
N VAL A 184 12.43 -16.48 -4.67
CA VAL A 184 13.02 -17.20 -5.83
C VAL A 184 12.37 -16.82 -7.15
N ARG A 185 11.23 -16.13 -7.15
CA ARG A 185 10.53 -15.77 -8.38
C ARG A 185 11.22 -14.61 -9.09
N GLU A 186 11.27 -14.67 -10.43
CA GLU A 186 11.87 -13.63 -11.28
C GLU A 186 11.23 -12.26 -11.04
N GLY A 187 9.90 -12.19 -10.93
CA GLY A 187 9.14 -10.96 -10.69
C GLY A 187 9.23 -10.42 -9.25
N TYR A 188 9.95 -11.10 -8.34
CA TYR A 188 10.05 -10.62 -6.97
C TYR A 188 10.95 -9.37 -6.87
N ILE A 189 10.46 -8.29 -6.25
CA ILE A 189 11.16 -7.01 -6.15
C ILE A 189 12.45 -7.16 -5.36
N ARG A 190 13.53 -6.62 -5.93
CA ARG A 190 14.85 -6.56 -5.31
C ARG A 190 15.30 -5.12 -5.13
N VAL A 191 16.03 -4.87 -4.05
CA VAL A 191 16.66 -3.60 -3.71
C VAL A 191 18.14 -3.86 -3.48
N GLY A 192 19.00 -3.27 -4.31
CA GLY A 192 20.44 -3.59 -4.29
C GLY A 192 20.72 -5.10 -4.50
N GLY A 193 19.98 -5.76 -5.39
CA GLY A 193 20.07 -7.20 -5.67
C GLY A 193 19.46 -8.13 -4.60
N ARG A 194 18.99 -7.60 -3.46
CA ARG A 194 18.44 -8.37 -2.33
C ARG A 194 16.92 -8.38 -2.36
N ALA A 195 16.27 -9.51 -2.04
CA ALA A 195 14.81 -9.65 -2.00
C ALA A 195 14.21 -8.72 -0.94
N TYR A 196 13.27 -7.86 -1.34
CA TYR A 196 12.63 -6.90 -0.45
C TYR A 196 11.59 -7.58 0.46
N LEU A 197 11.70 -7.34 1.75
CA LEU A 197 10.67 -7.64 2.76
C LEU A 197 10.53 -6.43 3.66
N SER A 198 9.32 -6.11 4.07
CA SER A 198 9.09 -5.09 5.10
C SER A 198 8.29 -5.65 6.27
N ILE A 199 8.51 -5.10 7.47
CA ILE A 199 7.74 -5.41 8.68
C ILE A 199 6.81 -4.23 8.95
N PHE A 200 5.49 -4.48 8.97
CA PHE A 200 4.45 -3.45 9.08
C PHE A 200 4.54 -2.66 10.38
N ASP A 201 4.68 -3.34 11.52
CA ASP A 201 4.90 -2.69 12.81
C ASP A 201 6.28 -3.05 13.35
N SER A 202 7.28 -2.30 12.87
CA SER A 202 8.65 -2.46 13.35
C SER A 202 8.82 -2.05 14.81
N THR A 203 7.97 -1.15 15.32
CA THR A 203 7.95 -0.78 16.74
C THR A 203 7.57 -1.97 17.60
N PHE A 204 6.49 -2.66 17.24
CA PHE A 204 6.07 -3.85 17.96
C PHE A 204 7.12 -4.96 17.88
N PHE A 205 7.68 -5.21 16.70
CA PHE A 205 8.75 -6.20 16.50
C PHE A 205 9.95 -5.97 17.42
N LEU A 206 10.41 -4.70 17.54
CA LEU A 206 11.52 -4.34 18.41
C LEU A 206 11.16 -4.37 19.91
N ARG A 207 9.92 -4.06 20.26
CA ARG A 207 9.45 -4.17 21.65
C ARG A 207 9.30 -5.61 22.11
N GLU A 208 8.79 -6.47 21.23
CA GLU A 208 8.58 -7.90 21.51
C GLU A 208 9.89 -8.65 21.72
N LEU A 209 10.85 -8.45 20.83
CA LEU A 209 12.12 -9.16 20.85
C LEU A 209 13.22 -8.46 21.65
N GLY A 210 13.08 -7.17 21.90
CA GLY A 210 14.20 -6.30 22.29
C GLY A 210 15.21 -6.14 21.15
N LEU A 211 16.16 -5.22 21.32
CA LEU A 211 17.18 -4.93 20.31
C LEU A 211 18.04 -6.16 19.97
N ASP A 212 18.50 -6.86 21.00
CA ASP A 212 19.40 -8.02 20.82
C ASP A 212 18.66 -9.24 20.23
N GLY A 213 17.41 -9.47 20.64
CA GLY A 213 16.57 -10.51 20.07
C GLY A 213 16.21 -10.23 18.61
N ALA A 214 15.88 -8.98 18.26
CA ALA A 214 15.62 -8.59 16.88
C ALA A 214 16.88 -8.73 16.01
N ARG A 215 18.05 -8.35 16.53
CA ARG A 215 19.33 -8.55 15.84
C ARG A 215 19.62 -10.03 15.62
N ALA A 216 19.40 -10.85 16.64
CA ALA A 216 19.59 -12.30 16.55
C ALA A 216 18.65 -12.92 15.51
N ALA A 217 17.36 -12.55 15.50
CA ALA A 217 16.37 -13.03 14.54
C ALA A 217 16.75 -12.69 13.09
N ILE A 218 17.11 -11.42 12.83
CA ILE A 218 17.50 -10.95 11.50
C ILE A 218 18.80 -11.61 11.04
N THR A 219 19.78 -11.75 11.94
CA THR A 219 21.06 -12.42 11.65
C THR A 219 20.86 -13.88 11.32
N ALA A 220 20.06 -14.60 12.13
CA ALA A 220 19.73 -16.00 11.92
C ALA A 220 18.98 -16.21 10.59
N ALA A 221 18.01 -15.36 10.28
CA ALA A 221 17.30 -15.42 9.00
C ALA A 221 18.24 -15.24 7.80
N ARG A 222 19.17 -14.28 7.86
CA ARG A 222 20.16 -14.07 6.79
C ARG A 222 21.14 -15.25 6.66
N ALA A 223 21.60 -15.80 7.78
CA ALA A 223 22.46 -16.98 7.79
C ALA A 223 21.74 -18.20 7.18
N MET A 224 20.48 -18.40 7.53
CA MET A 224 19.63 -19.45 6.96
C MET A 224 19.50 -19.31 5.44
N LEU A 225 19.21 -18.09 4.94
CA LEU A 225 19.13 -17.84 3.50
C LEU A 225 20.44 -18.15 2.78
N ALA A 226 21.56 -17.71 3.34
CA ALA A 226 22.88 -17.94 2.76
C ALA A 226 23.21 -19.45 2.73
N SER A 227 22.96 -20.19 3.83
CA SER A 227 23.24 -21.63 3.92
C SER A 227 22.35 -22.45 3.00
N ALA A 228 21.12 -21.99 2.71
CA ALA A 228 20.19 -22.65 1.80
C ALA A 228 20.35 -22.22 0.33
N GLY A 229 21.30 -21.33 0.00
CA GLY A 229 21.45 -20.82 -1.36
C GLY A 229 20.26 -19.98 -1.86
N LEU A 230 19.46 -19.45 -0.94
CA LEU A 230 18.29 -18.63 -1.22
C LEU A 230 18.68 -17.15 -1.40
N PRO A 231 17.83 -16.34 -2.08
CA PRO A 231 18.11 -14.93 -2.31
C PRO A 231 18.36 -14.15 -1.01
N PRO A 232 19.38 -13.27 -0.97
CA PRO A 232 19.66 -12.46 0.20
C PRO A 232 18.54 -11.46 0.50
N LEU A 233 18.38 -11.08 1.78
CA LEU A 233 17.29 -10.26 2.30
C LEU A 233 17.66 -8.78 2.36
N HIS A 234 16.81 -7.91 1.80
CA HIS A 234 16.67 -6.49 2.16
C HIS A 234 15.46 -6.33 3.06
N LEU A 235 15.68 -5.91 4.31
CA LEU A 235 14.63 -5.78 5.31
C LEU A 235 14.33 -4.31 5.59
N ALA A 236 13.09 -3.87 5.36
CA ALA A 236 12.64 -2.52 5.63
C ALA A 236 11.79 -2.43 6.90
N ALA A 237 12.06 -1.43 7.73
CA ALA A 237 11.22 -1.10 8.89
C ALA A 237 10.11 -0.14 8.46
N ILE A 238 8.84 -0.51 8.73
CA ILE A 238 7.69 0.38 8.53
C ILE A 238 7.30 0.98 9.88
N ASP A 239 6.99 2.27 9.88
CA ASP A 239 6.45 3.05 11.01
C ASP A 239 7.21 2.89 12.35
N PRO A 240 8.57 2.93 12.38
CA PRO A 240 9.28 2.91 13.64
C PRO A 240 8.93 4.16 14.46
N SER A 241 8.42 3.97 15.68
CA SER A 241 8.11 5.07 16.60
C SER A 241 9.36 5.83 17.02
N ALA A 242 9.15 7.04 17.57
CA ALA A 242 10.24 7.85 18.09
C ALA A 242 11.11 7.14 19.16
N GLU A 243 10.55 6.14 19.83
CA GLU A 243 11.22 5.33 20.86
C GLU A 243 12.22 4.33 20.29
N VAL A 244 11.92 3.74 19.13
CA VAL A 244 12.72 2.65 18.55
C VAL A 244 13.46 3.02 17.27
N ILE A 245 13.17 4.16 16.67
CA ILE A 245 13.73 4.54 15.36
C ILE A 245 15.28 4.58 15.36
N GLY A 246 15.89 4.97 16.45
CA GLY A 246 17.36 4.96 16.61
C GLY A 246 17.96 3.56 16.75
N GLN A 247 17.15 2.52 16.91
CA GLN A 247 17.58 1.14 17.10
C GLN A 247 17.52 0.31 15.81
N VAL A 248 16.76 0.76 14.79
CA VAL A 248 16.51 -0.04 13.58
C VAL A 248 17.78 -0.43 12.83
N ALA A 249 18.74 0.48 12.69
CA ALA A 249 20.04 0.17 12.07
C ALA A 249 20.81 -0.88 12.88
N GLY A 250 20.90 -0.71 14.20
CA GLY A 250 21.53 -1.65 15.12
C GLY A 250 20.86 -3.02 15.19
N ALA A 251 19.57 -3.10 14.94
CA ALA A 251 18.82 -4.36 14.83
C ALA A 251 19.11 -5.10 13.51
N GLY A 252 19.60 -4.40 12.49
CA GLY A 252 19.94 -4.99 11.20
C GLY A 252 18.91 -4.74 10.09
N PHE A 253 18.05 -3.74 10.22
CA PHE A 253 17.24 -3.28 9.08
C PHE A 253 18.13 -2.57 8.04
N ASP A 254 17.68 -2.55 6.79
CA ASP A 254 18.42 -1.96 5.65
C ASP A 254 17.84 -0.61 5.20
N SER A 255 16.56 -0.36 5.47
CA SER A 255 15.88 0.89 5.15
C SER A 255 14.66 1.13 6.04
N VAL A 256 14.12 2.34 5.96
CA VAL A 256 12.90 2.75 6.68
C VAL A 256 11.89 3.32 5.70
N THR A 257 10.62 3.06 5.94
CA THR A 257 9.49 3.66 5.23
C THR A 257 8.28 3.79 6.17
N HIS A 258 7.15 4.23 5.64
CA HIS A 258 5.87 4.24 6.33
C HIS A 258 4.80 3.50 5.51
N TYR A 259 3.76 3.05 6.20
CA TYR A 259 2.52 2.63 5.53
C TYR A 259 1.69 3.88 5.24
N VAL A 260 0.86 4.34 6.16
CA VAL A 260 0.13 5.61 6.01
C VAL A 260 0.72 6.65 6.97
N LEU A 261 1.57 7.54 6.44
CA LEU A 261 2.18 8.61 7.25
C LEU A 261 1.25 9.84 7.40
N LEU A 262 0.19 9.95 6.61
CA LEU A 262 -0.60 11.17 6.44
C LEU A 262 -1.24 11.70 7.74
N PRO A 263 -2.01 10.90 8.53
CA PRO A 263 -2.72 11.42 9.70
C PRO A 263 -1.82 11.73 10.88
N ASP A 264 -2.30 12.63 11.75
CA ASP A 264 -1.81 12.79 13.10
C ASP A 264 -2.72 12.02 14.06
N TRP A 265 -2.23 10.91 14.57
CA TRP A 265 -3.01 10.01 15.44
C TRP A 265 -3.40 10.59 16.79
N LYS A 266 -2.77 11.71 17.17
CA LYS A 266 -3.04 12.46 18.41
C LYS A 266 -3.67 13.82 18.16
N GLY A 267 -3.90 14.16 16.89
CA GLY A 267 -4.49 15.40 16.45
C GLY A 267 -6.02 15.40 16.47
N PRO A 268 -6.64 16.48 15.99
CA PRO A 268 -8.10 16.60 15.93
C PRO A 268 -8.73 15.56 15.01
N LEU A 269 -10.04 15.34 15.18
CA LEU A 269 -10.84 14.43 14.35
C LEU A 269 -10.69 14.73 12.85
N LEU A 270 -10.88 15.98 12.46
CA LEU A 270 -10.80 16.41 11.07
C LEU A 270 -9.46 17.09 10.81
N GLN A 271 -8.75 16.63 9.79
CA GLN A 271 -7.44 17.14 9.43
C GLN A 271 -7.38 17.45 7.94
N ASP A 272 -6.83 18.61 7.58
CA ASP A 272 -6.70 19.01 6.18
C ASP A 272 -5.61 18.23 5.45
N TYR A 273 -5.93 17.74 4.27
CA TYR A 273 -5.01 16.93 3.45
C TYR A 273 -3.74 17.68 3.07
N GLN A 274 -3.85 18.91 2.58
CA GLN A 274 -2.69 19.66 2.05
C GLN A 274 -1.73 20.03 3.17
N GLU A 275 -2.28 20.47 4.31
CA GLU A 275 -1.50 20.78 5.49
C GLU A 275 -0.73 19.55 5.99
N ARG A 276 -1.43 18.41 6.13
CA ARG A 276 -0.82 17.17 6.60
C ARG A 276 0.23 16.65 5.63
N ALA A 277 -0.05 16.59 4.34
CA ALA A 277 0.90 16.14 3.32
C ALA A 277 2.15 17.02 3.24
N ALA A 278 1.98 18.36 3.40
CA ALA A 278 3.12 19.27 3.42
C ALA A 278 3.99 19.10 4.68
N LEU A 279 3.37 18.89 5.84
CA LEU A 279 4.08 18.64 7.09
C LEU A 279 4.87 17.33 7.02
N ARG A 280 4.24 16.26 6.56
CA ARG A 280 4.88 14.94 6.44
C ARG A 280 6.08 14.94 5.48
N ALA A 281 5.99 15.68 4.38
CA ALA A 281 7.11 15.83 3.47
C ALA A 281 8.35 16.50 4.12
N ARG A 282 8.15 17.37 5.11
CA ARG A 282 9.24 18.00 5.88
C ARG A 282 9.89 17.03 6.88
N GLU A 283 9.16 16.00 7.30
CA GLU A 283 9.65 15.00 8.26
C GLU A 283 10.58 13.96 7.62
N TRP A 284 10.49 13.71 6.30
CA TRP A 284 11.26 12.66 5.63
C TRP A 284 12.77 12.69 5.89
N PRO A 285 13.46 13.85 5.78
CA PRO A 285 14.90 13.92 6.10
C PRO A 285 15.19 13.63 7.57
N LEU A 286 14.26 13.99 8.47
CA LEU A 286 14.41 13.77 9.90
C LEU A 286 14.29 12.29 10.26
N VAL A 287 13.40 11.56 9.56
CA VAL A 287 13.26 10.11 9.72
C VAL A 287 14.56 9.41 9.30
N ALA A 288 15.10 9.73 8.12
CA ALA A 288 16.37 9.17 7.66
C ALA A 288 17.51 9.42 8.64
N ALA A 289 17.65 10.66 9.13
CA ALA A 289 18.70 11.04 10.07
C ALA A 289 18.58 10.29 11.42
N ARG A 290 17.36 10.13 11.94
CA ARG A 290 17.12 9.42 13.22
C ARG A 290 17.33 7.91 13.08
N ALA A 291 16.91 7.33 11.96
CA ALA A 291 17.07 5.91 11.68
C ALA A 291 18.51 5.53 11.33
N GLN A 292 19.32 6.49 10.88
CA GLN A 292 20.64 6.26 10.29
C GLN A 292 20.61 5.25 9.14
N LEU A 293 19.52 5.22 8.40
CA LEU A 293 19.25 4.34 7.26
C LEU A 293 18.59 5.13 6.13
N PRO A 294 18.68 4.64 4.88
CA PRO A 294 17.87 5.17 3.78
C PRO A 294 16.38 5.21 4.13
N TYR A 295 15.75 6.33 3.86
CA TYR A 295 14.31 6.50 4.00
C TYR A 295 13.65 6.55 2.63
N HIS A 296 12.64 5.71 2.43
CA HIS A 296 11.81 5.68 1.24
C HIS A 296 10.46 6.33 1.55
N PRO A 297 10.11 7.47 0.93
CA PRO A 297 8.89 8.18 1.26
C PRO A 297 7.64 7.36 0.89
N SER A 298 6.63 7.46 1.75
CA SER A 298 5.28 6.95 1.48
C SER A 298 4.30 8.11 1.37
N VAL A 299 3.40 8.02 0.39
CA VAL A 299 2.30 8.98 0.18
C VAL A 299 0.96 8.25 0.14
N SER A 300 -0.11 8.95 0.55
CA SER A 300 -1.45 8.38 0.58
C SER A 300 -2.46 9.32 -0.10
N PRO A 301 -3.44 8.79 -0.87
CA PRO A 301 -4.53 9.58 -1.43
C PRO A 301 -5.46 10.21 -0.38
N GLY A 302 -5.55 9.59 0.80
CA GLY A 302 -6.40 10.02 1.89
C GLY A 302 -6.25 9.16 3.13
N TRP A 303 -7.15 9.35 4.09
CA TRP A 303 -7.35 8.49 5.25
C TRP A 303 -8.73 8.69 5.83
N ASP A 304 -9.52 7.63 5.90
CA ASP A 304 -10.83 7.60 6.55
C ASP A 304 -11.25 6.16 6.85
N ALA A 305 -10.97 5.69 8.05
CA ALA A 305 -11.31 4.33 8.48
C ALA A 305 -12.74 4.18 9.00
N SER A 306 -13.62 5.14 8.73
CA SER A 306 -15.02 5.11 9.16
C SER A 306 -15.77 3.83 8.81
N PRO A 307 -15.57 3.19 7.65
CA PRO A 307 -16.23 1.93 7.33
C PRO A 307 -16.00 0.85 8.39
N ARG A 308 -14.81 0.79 8.98
CA ARG A 308 -14.47 -0.19 10.02
C ARG A 308 -15.13 0.07 11.37
N GLY A 309 -15.72 1.24 11.58
CA GLY A 309 -16.35 1.65 12.83
C GLY A 309 -17.82 2.05 12.73
N ALA A 310 -18.47 1.81 11.59
CA ALA A 310 -19.79 2.37 11.27
C ALA A 310 -20.92 1.96 12.24
N ASP A 311 -20.83 0.81 12.91
CA ASP A 311 -21.92 0.23 13.72
C ASP A 311 -21.89 0.60 15.20
N PHE A 312 -20.98 1.46 15.63
CA PHE A 312 -20.90 1.84 17.06
C PHE A 312 -21.95 2.88 17.50
N GLY A 313 -23.00 3.08 16.72
CA GLY A 313 -24.06 4.04 17.04
C GLY A 313 -23.51 5.46 17.18
N ASP A 314 -24.05 6.21 18.15
CA ASP A 314 -23.66 7.60 18.39
C ASP A 314 -22.38 7.75 19.23
N THR A 315 -21.91 6.69 19.87
CA THR A 315 -20.68 6.70 20.67
C THR A 315 -19.49 6.54 19.77
N ARG A 316 -18.72 7.61 19.59
CA ARG A 316 -17.55 7.64 18.71
C ARG A 316 -16.30 7.95 19.51
N PRO A 317 -15.51 6.92 19.88
CA PRO A 317 -14.24 7.15 20.54
C PRO A 317 -13.31 8.01 19.71
N ASP A 318 -12.55 8.91 20.35
CA ASP A 318 -11.52 9.71 19.68
C ASP A 318 -10.25 8.88 19.41
N ARG A 319 -10.42 7.83 18.63
CA ARG A 319 -9.38 6.87 18.24
C ARG A 319 -9.80 6.08 17.02
N TYR A 320 -8.84 5.36 16.43
CA TYR A 320 -9.10 4.40 15.35
C TYR A 320 -10.24 3.44 15.72
N PRO A 321 -11.17 3.17 14.78
CA PRO A 321 -11.23 3.61 13.39
C PRO A 321 -12.01 4.94 13.17
N TRP A 322 -12.49 5.60 14.21
CA TRP A 322 -13.35 6.79 14.08
C TRP A 322 -12.58 8.10 13.95
N SER A 323 -11.36 8.15 14.47
CA SER A 323 -10.49 9.32 14.45
C SER A 323 -9.05 8.90 14.15
N PRO A 324 -8.28 9.71 13.41
CA PRO A 324 -8.70 10.90 12.68
C PRO A 324 -9.32 10.60 11.30
N VAL A 325 -9.90 11.63 10.67
CA VAL A 325 -10.37 11.61 9.27
C VAL A 325 -9.66 12.74 8.52
N ILE A 326 -9.06 12.41 7.40
CA ILE A 326 -8.49 13.40 6.48
C ILE A 326 -9.61 13.93 5.59
N THR A 327 -9.69 15.25 5.48
CA THR A 327 -10.65 15.98 4.64
C THR A 327 -9.92 16.86 3.61
N GLY A 328 -10.64 17.31 2.58
CA GLY A 328 -10.03 18.11 1.52
C GLY A 328 -9.11 17.32 0.60
N GLU A 329 -9.17 15.98 0.67
CA GLU A 329 -8.45 15.12 -0.25
C GLU A 329 -8.96 15.30 -1.69
N HIS A 330 -8.02 15.49 -2.62
CA HIS A 330 -8.30 15.70 -4.04
C HIS A 330 -7.14 15.16 -4.88
N PRO A 331 -7.41 14.59 -6.07
CA PRO A 331 -6.36 14.09 -6.96
C PRO A 331 -5.25 15.10 -7.25
N ASP A 332 -5.55 16.39 -7.42
CA ASP A 332 -4.53 17.41 -7.62
C ASP A 332 -3.59 17.60 -6.44
N HIS A 333 -4.10 17.50 -5.21
CA HIS A 333 -3.27 17.57 -4.00
C HIS A 333 -2.38 16.34 -3.88
N PHE A 334 -2.92 15.16 -4.19
CA PHE A 334 -2.17 13.91 -4.22
C PHE A 334 -1.07 13.94 -5.29
N ARG A 335 -1.33 14.49 -6.47
CA ARG A 335 -0.34 14.71 -7.53
C ARG A 335 0.88 15.49 -7.02
N VAL A 336 0.65 16.54 -6.24
CA VAL A 336 1.73 17.33 -5.62
C VAL A 336 2.52 16.52 -4.61
N ALA A 337 1.84 15.72 -3.77
CA ALA A 337 2.50 14.84 -2.80
C ALA A 337 3.39 13.79 -3.50
N VAL A 338 2.90 13.17 -4.57
CA VAL A 338 3.68 12.22 -5.39
C VAL A 338 4.90 12.91 -6.00
N ALA A 339 4.74 14.12 -6.59
CA ALA A 339 5.85 14.83 -7.18
C ALA A 339 6.96 15.13 -6.16
N ARG A 340 6.59 15.55 -4.94
CA ARG A 340 7.53 15.78 -3.84
C ARG A 340 8.25 14.50 -3.40
N ALA A 341 7.52 13.38 -3.30
CA ALA A 341 8.10 12.10 -2.90
C ALA A 341 9.11 11.58 -3.93
N VAL A 342 8.78 11.67 -5.22
CA VAL A 342 9.70 11.28 -6.30
C VAL A 342 10.94 12.20 -6.35
N ALA A 343 10.76 13.51 -6.16
CA ALA A 343 11.89 14.44 -6.09
C ALA A 343 12.80 14.14 -4.89
N HIS A 344 12.21 13.85 -3.71
CA HIS A 344 12.97 13.46 -2.51
C HIS A 344 13.75 12.16 -2.75
N ALA A 345 13.12 11.11 -3.29
CA ALA A 345 13.77 9.83 -3.56
C ALA A 345 14.96 9.97 -4.55
N ARG A 346 14.88 10.87 -5.52
CA ARG A 346 16.01 11.19 -6.40
C ARG A 346 17.15 11.90 -5.68
N ALA A 347 16.80 12.82 -4.79
CA ALA A 347 17.77 13.66 -4.09
C ALA A 347 18.55 12.92 -2.99
N CYS A 348 18.10 11.72 -2.56
CA CYS A 348 18.72 10.98 -1.46
C CYS A 348 20.07 10.33 -1.81
N GLY A 349 20.53 10.41 -3.08
CA GLY A 349 21.85 9.91 -3.50
C GLY A 349 21.96 8.38 -3.60
N LEU A 350 20.87 7.65 -3.48
CA LEU A 350 20.86 6.19 -3.65
C LEU A 350 21.00 5.78 -5.12
N PRO A 351 21.57 4.59 -5.42
CA PRO A 351 21.51 4.01 -6.75
C PRO A 351 20.07 3.90 -7.29
N PRO A 352 19.83 4.01 -8.59
CA PRO A 352 18.47 4.02 -9.17
C PRO A 352 17.60 2.83 -8.77
N ASP A 353 18.19 1.63 -8.66
CA ASP A 353 17.49 0.40 -8.24
C ASP A 353 17.10 0.38 -6.75
N GLN A 354 17.60 1.36 -5.99
CA GLN A 354 17.30 1.55 -4.57
C GLN A 354 16.45 2.80 -4.31
N GLN A 355 16.11 3.58 -5.33
CA GLN A 355 15.23 4.75 -5.21
C GLN A 355 13.76 4.31 -5.27
N LEU A 356 13.10 4.29 -4.12
CA LEU A 356 11.72 3.83 -3.97
C LEU A 356 10.81 4.94 -3.44
N VAL A 357 9.57 4.92 -3.90
CA VAL A 357 8.44 5.65 -3.33
C VAL A 357 7.33 4.63 -3.11
N PHE A 358 6.71 4.67 -1.94
CA PHE A 358 5.57 3.83 -1.62
C PHE A 358 4.26 4.63 -1.70
N VAL A 359 3.18 3.93 -2.06
CA VAL A 359 1.83 4.49 -2.02
C VAL A 359 0.97 3.61 -1.13
N ALA A 360 0.41 4.18 -0.13
CA ALA A 360 -0.59 3.54 0.70
C ALA A 360 -1.98 4.08 0.35
N SER A 361 -2.76 3.30 -0.36
CA SER A 361 -2.48 2.00 -0.96
C SER A 361 -3.08 1.90 -2.37
N LEU A 362 -3.02 0.72 -2.98
CA LEU A 362 -3.77 0.46 -4.21
C LEU A 362 -5.27 0.32 -3.92
N ASN A 363 -5.64 -0.35 -2.82
CA ASN A 363 -7.00 -0.86 -2.61
C ASN A 363 -7.47 -0.95 -1.13
N GLU A 364 -6.99 -0.15 -0.21
CA GLU A 364 -7.47 -0.15 1.17
C GLU A 364 -8.75 0.70 1.32
N TRP A 365 -9.83 0.23 0.71
CA TRP A 365 -11.12 0.92 0.66
C TRP A 365 -11.73 1.19 2.04
N SER A 366 -11.58 0.25 2.95
CA SER A 366 -12.14 0.34 4.30
C SER A 366 -11.42 1.34 5.21
N GLU A 367 -10.24 1.81 4.80
CA GLU A 367 -9.48 2.89 5.45
C GLU A 367 -9.39 4.16 4.59
N GLY A 368 -10.09 4.18 3.46
CA GLY A 368 -10.24 5.38 2.64
C GLY A 368 -8.98 5.85 1.92
N HIS A 369 -8.02 4.94 1.67
CA HIS A 369 -6.85 5.22 0.85
C HIS A 369 -6.69 4.16 -0.25
N TYR A 370 -6.92 4.58 -1.48
CA TYR A 370 -6.90 3.69 -2.64
C TYR A 370 -6.55 4.46 -3.92
N LEU A 371 -6.02 3.75 -4.91
CA LEU A 371 -5.78 4.24 -6.27
C LEU A 371 -6.73 3.65 -7.30
N GLU A 372 -7.46 2.58 -6.93
CA GLU A 372 -8.46 1.99 -7.79
C GLU A 372 -9.58 2.99 -8.10
N PRO A 373 -10.21 2.92 -9.28
CA PRO A 373 -11.20 3.89 -9.70
C PRO A 373 -12.45 3.91 -8.80
N ASP A 374 -12.88 5.09 -8.40
CA ASP A 374 -14.09 5.31 -7.63
C ASP A 374 -15.20 6.02 -8.43
N THR A 375 -16.40 6.04 -7.88
CA THR A 375 -17.54 6.69 -8.54
C THR A 375 -17.50 8.22 -8.46
N ARG A 376 -16.64 8.80 -7.60
CA ARG A 376 -16.53 10.26 -7.40
C ARG A 376 -15.53 10.89 -8.36
N PHE A 377 -14.37 10.25 -8.53
CA PHE A 377 -13.25 10.80 -9.29
C PHE A 377 -12.85 9.93 -10.50
N GLY A 378 -13.50 8.79 -10.72
CA GLY A 378 -13.13 7.88 -11.79
C GLY A 378 -11.68 7.41 -11.65
N LEU A 379 -10.86 7.62 -12.68
CA LEU A 379 -9.44 7.26 -12.72
C LEU A 379 -8.51 8.32 -12.12
N ALA A 380 -9.03 9.46 -11.66
CA ALA A 380 -8.21 10.64 -11.36
C ALA A 380 -7.14 10.41 -10.27
N TRP A 381 -7.35 9.49 -9.33
CA TRP A 381 -6.34 9.16 -8.31
C TRP A 381 -5.08 8.53 -8.92
N ILE A 382 -5.23 7.54 -9.76
CA ILE A 382 -4.07 6.88 -10.37
C ILE A 382 -3.46 7.71 -11.51
N GLU A 383 -4.28 8.52 -12.18
CA GLU A 383 -3.79 9.54 -13.13
C GLU A 383 -2.96 10.62 -12.43
N ALA A 384 -3.38 11.06 -11.23
CA ALA A 384 -2.62 11.98 -10.39
C ALA A 384 -1.25 11.41 -9.98
N LEU A 385 -1.16 10.09 -9.71
CA LEU A 385 0.12 9.42 -9.48
C LEU A 385 1.01 9.53 -10.71
N ARG A 386 0.52 9.15 -11.88
CA ARG A 386 1.24 9.25 -13.17
C ARG A 386 1.75 10.68 -13.40
N ASP A 387 0.86 11.65 -13.28
CA ASP A 387 1.15 13.05 -13.58
C ASP A 387 2.08 13.68 -12.55
N GLY A 388 2.02 13.25 -11.29
CA GLY A 388 2.98 13.61 -10.24
C GLY A 388 4.39 13.12 -10.54
N ARG A 389 4.54 11.89 -11.02
CA ARG A 389 5.83 11.35 -11.49
C ARG A 389 6.41 12.17 -12.65
N VAL A 390 5.56 12.51 -13.63
CA VAL A 390 5.97 13.37 -14.75
C VAL A 390 6.39 14.77 -14.27
N ALA A 391 5.62 15.38 -13.36
CA ALA A 391 5.94 16.70 -12.82
C ALA A 391 7.28 16.73 -12.10
N ALA A 392 7.61 15.68 -11.35
CA ALA A 392 8.90 15.54 -10.66
C ALA A 392 10.11 15.51 -11.61
N THR A 393 9.93 15.12 -12.88
CA THR A 393 11.04 15.15 -13.85
C THR A 393 11.39 16.57 -14.31
N ARG A 394 10.50 17.54 -14.09
CA ARG A 394 10.67 18.95 -14.46
C ARG A 394 11.19 19.81 -13.32
N LEU A 395 11.26 19.28 -12.11
CA LEU A 395 11.78 19.96 -10.91
C LEU A 395 13.32 19.79 -10.76
N ARG A 396 14.04 19.83 -11.88
CA ARG A 396 15.52 19.79 -11.90
C ARG A 396 16.13 21.15 -11.61
#